data_e35e26596d6c2b8d7dda402dbeca3b53
#
_entry.id   e35e26596d6c2b8d7dda402dbeca3b53
#
_cell.length_a   1.000
_cell.length_b   1.000
_cell.length_c   1.000
_cell.angle_alpha   90.00
_cell.angle_beta   90.00
_cell.angle_gamma   90.00
#
_symmetry.space_group_name_H-M   'P 1'
#
loop_
_entity.id
_entity.type
_entity.pdbx_description
1 polymer ?
#
loop_
_entity_poly.entity_id
_entity_poly.type
_entity_poly.pdbx_seq_one_letter_code
_entity_poly.pdbx_strand_id
1 'polypeptide(L)'
;MIKCQIITEDHLDLMHHIQNNPIASQRQMAKKTGFSIGKVNYCLNALINIGFIKIDNFNNSSQKIKYTYILTPQGIQEKVAITKKFILKKQKEYDKLKSYIT
;
A
#
# COMPACT_ATOMS: atom_id res chain seq x y z
N MET A 1 8.68 14.15 -16.08
CA MET A 1 8.21 13.87 -15.90
C MET A 1 7.69 13.23 -15.20
N ILE A 2 7.28 13.20 -14.80
CA ILE A 2 6.82 12.57 -14.03
C ILE A 2 6.06 11.65 -14.21
N LYS A 3 6.23 11.02 -14.07
CA LYS A 3 5.55 10.20 -14.15
C LYS A 3 4.73 9.91 -13.35
N CYS A 4 3.92 9.93 -13.60
CA CYS A 4 2.99 9.76 -12.66
C CYS A 4 2.90 8.39 -12.34
N GLN A 5 3.23 8.08 -11.20
CA GLN A 5 3.05 6.76 -10.70
C GLN A 5 1.59 6.54 -10.54
N ILE A 6 1.11 5.49 -11.13
CA ILE A 6 -0.27 5.11 -10.96
C ILE A 6 -0.35 4.22 -9.74
N ILE A 7 -1.04 4.69 -8.73
CA ILE A 7 -1.25 3.93 -7.52
C ILE A 7 -2.54 3.14 -7.69
N THR A 8 -2.42 1.83 -7.70
CA THR A 8 -3.58 0.95 -7.83
C THR A 8 -4.14 0.61 -6.45
N GLU A 9 -5.30 -0.05 -6.45
CA GLU A 9 -5.86 -0.51 -5.19
C GLU A 9 -4.94 -1.49 -4.49
N ASP A 10 -4.16 -2.26 -5.25
CA ASP A 10 -3.20 -3.19 -4.65
C ASP A 10 -2.14 -2.45 -3.86
N HIS A 11 -1.64 -1.34 -4.41
CA HIS A 11 -0.70 -0.50 -3.66
C HIS A 11 -1.36 0.04 -2.40
N LEU A 12 -2.60 0.47 -2.52
CA LEU A 12 -3.33 1.02 -1.38
C LEU A 12 -3.52 -0.02 -0.29
N ASP A 13 -3.88 -1.25 -0.68
CA ASP A 13 -4.01 -2.35 0.27
C ASP A 13 -2.72 -2.55 1.06
N LEU A 14 -1.60 -2.52 0.34
CA LEU A 14 -0.31 -2.73 0.97
C LEU A 14 0.00 -1.60 1.95
N MET A 15 -0.27 -0.37 1.55
CA MET A 15 -0.09 0.79 2.43
C MET A 15 -0.92 0.64 3.71
N HIS A 16 -2.14 0.18 3.55
CA HIS A 16 -3.02 0.00 4.69
C HIS A 16 -2.49 -1.06 5.66
N HIS A 17 -2.04 -2.17 5.12
CA HIS A 17 -1.46 -3.22 5.97
C HIS A 17 -0.22 -2.74 6.70
N ILE A 18 0.63 -1.99 6.01
CA ILE A 18 1.84 -1.48 6.62
C ILE A 18 1.53 -0.48 7.72
N GLN A 19 0.54 0.36 7.50
CA GLN A 19 0.16 1.35 8.50
C GLN A 19 -0.33 0.69 9.78
N ASN A 20 -1.04 -0.42 9.64
CA ASN A 20 -1.59 -1.12 10.79
C ASN A 20 -0.63 -2.15 11.38
N ASN A 21 0.41 -2.48 10.65
CA ASN A 21 1.31 -3.55 11.07
C ASN A 21 2.73 -3.28 10.58
N PRO A 22 3.41 -2.28 11.14
CA PRO A 22 4.67 -1.78 10.58
C PRO A 22 5.80 -2.80 10.56
N ILE A 23 5.74 -3.83 11.38
CA ILE A 23 6.85 -4.79 11.49
C ILE A 23 6.61 -6.02 10.62
N ALA A 24 5.60 -6.01 9.80
CA ALA A 24 5.27 -7.18 8.98
C ALA A 24 6.36 -7.45 7.95
N SER A 25 6.73 -8.70 7.82
CA SER A 25 7.64 -9.12 6.76
C SER A 25 6.89 -9.18 5.44
N GLN A 26 7.64 -9.22 4.32
CA GLN A 26 7.02 -9.37 3.02
C GLN A 26 6.19 -10.65 2.93
N ARG A 27 6.67 -11.71 3.56
CA ARG A 27 5.93 -12.97 3.57
C ARG A 27 4.59 -12.82 4.29
N GLN A 28 4.58 -12.13 5.41
CA GLN A 28 3.34 -11.89 6.12
C GLN A 28 2.40 -11.00 5.33
N MET A 29 2.96 -10.00 4.66
CA MET A 29 2.14 -9.13 3.80
C MET A 29 1.50 -9.94 2.67
N ALA A 30 2.27 -10.84 2.08
CA ALA A 30 1.75 -11.69 1.02
C ALA A 30 0.58 -12.54 1.53
N LYS A 31 0.71 -13.09 2.72
CA LYS A 31 -0.36 -13.89 3.30
C LYS A 31 -1.62 -13.07 3.54
N LYS A 32 -1.45 -11.86 4.07
CA LYS A 32 -2.61 -11.03 4.43
C LYS A 32 -3.31 -10.46 3.23
N THR A 33 -2.57 -10.13 2.19
CA THR A 33 -3.16 -9.53 1.00
C THR A 33 -3.61 -10.55 -0.02
N GLY A 34 -3.08 -11.77 0.06
CA GLY A 34 -3.30 -12.76 -0.98
C GLY A 34 -2.40 -12.58 -2.18
N PHE A 35 -1.46 -11.66 -2.11
CA PHE A 35 -0.52 -11.41 -3.21
C PHE A 35 0.63 -12.40 -3.15
N SER A 36 1.28 -12.61 -4.29
CA SER A 36 2.55 -13.33 -4.31
C SER A 36 3.62 -12.47 -3.66
N ILE A 37 4.69 -13.11 -3.22
CA ILE A 37 5.81 -12.39 -2.62
C ILE A 37 6.43 -11.44 -3.65
N GLY A 38 6.51 -11.89 -4.90
CA GLY A 38 7.01 -11.03 -5.97
C GLY A 38 6.18 -9.77 -6.15
N LYS A 39 4.86 -9.90 -6.08
CA LYS A 39 3.99 -8.75 -6.21
C LYS A 39 4.14 -7.80 -5.02
N VAL A 40 4.26 -8.34 -3.81
CA VAL A 40 4.51 -7.52 -2.63
C VAL A 40 5.79 -6.72 -2.81
N ASN A 41 6.85 -7.40 -3.23
CA ASN A 41 8.14 -6.75 -3.44
C ASN A 41 8.05 -5.65 -4.49
N TYR A 42 7.37 -5.93 -5.59
CA TYR A 42 7.21 -4.96 -6.67
C TYR A 42 6.47 -3.71 -6.18
N CYS A 43 5.36 -3.92 -5.47
CA CYS A 43 4.57 -2.79 -4.96
C CYS A 43 5.32 -2.00 -3.90
N LEU A 44 6.04 -2.70 -3.02
CA LEU A 44 6.84 -2.03 -2.00
C LEU A 44 7.89 -1.13 -2.63
N ASN A 45 8.60 -1.65 -3.62
CA ASN A 45 9.63 -0.86 -4.27
C ASN A 45 9.06 0.38 -4.94
N ALA A 46 7.91 0.25 -5.57
CA ALA A 46 7.25 1.40 -6.19
C ALA A 46 6.90 2.45 -5.14
N LEU A 47 6.34 2.02 -4.01
CA LEU A 47 5.94 2.94 -2.96
C LEU A 47 7.13 3.60 -2.27
N ILE A 48 8.23 2.86 -2.13
CA ILE A 48 9.46 3.43 -1.60
C ILE A 48 10.02 4.47 -2.55
N ASN A 49 10.00 4.17 -3.84
CA ASN A 49 10.56 5.08 -4.84
C ASN A 49 9.83 6.41 -4.91
N ILE A 50 8.52 6.41 -4.71
CA ILE A 50 7.79 7.67 -4.74
C ILE A 50 7.71 8.35 -3.38
N GLY A 51 8.30 7.75 -2.36
CA GLY A 51 8.41 8.41 -1.07
C GLY A 51 7.23 8.21 -0.13
N PHE A 52 6.37 7.23 -0.40
CA PHE A 52 5.23 6.95 0.47
C PHE A 52 5.56 5.98 1.59
N ILE A 53 6.58 5.17 1.40
CA ILE A 53 7.04 4.18 2.38
C ILE A 53 8.53 4.32 2.53
N LYS A 54 9.01 4.15 3.75
CA LYS A 54 10.44 4.06 4.00
C LYS A 54 10.75 2.80 4.78
N ILE A 55 11.97 2.34 4.65
CA ILE A 55 12.48 1.20 5.40
C ILE A 55 13.27 1.73 6.56
N ASP A 56 12.94 1.21 7.73
CA ASP A 56 13.67 1.55 8.94
C ASP A 56 14.32 0.27 9.44
N ASN A 57 15.62 0.27 9.52
CA ASN A 57 16.33 -0.89 10.03
C ASN A 57 16.22 -0.92 11.53
N PHE A 58 15.63 -1.97 12.01
CA PHE A 58 15.49 -2.14 13.43
C PHE A 58 16.52 -3.16 13.88
N ASN A 59 17.53 -2.70 14.53
CA ASN A 59 18.60 -3.56 14.99
C ASN A 59 18.34 -3.97 16.43
N ASN A 60 18.08 -5.24 16.60
CA ASN A 60 17.79 -5.82 17.87
C ASN A 60 19.07 -6.38 18.42
N SER A 61 19.19 -6.52 19.68
CA SER A 61 20.41 -7.03 20.29
C SER A 61 20.70 -8.47 19.89
N SER A 62 19.78 -9.14 19.24
CA SER A 62 20.01 -10.51 18.82
C SER A 62 20.53 -10.46 17.45
N GLN A 63 21.33 -10.40 16.91
CA GLN A 63 21.97 -10.51 15.62
C GLN A 63 21.08 -10.42 14.41
N LYS A 64 19.79 -10.43 14.56
CA LYS A 64 18.91 -10.37 13.40
C LYS A 64 18.57 -8.95 13.11
N ILE A 65 18.73 -8.56 11.86
CA ILE A 65 18.29 -7.26 11.40
C ILE A 65 16.85 -7.42 10.96
N LYS A 66 15.99 -6.65 11.56
CA LYS A 66 14.60 -6.63 11.16
C LYS A 66 14.33 -5.36 10.40
N TYR A 67 13.57 -5.50 9.33
CA TYR A 67 13.17 -4.35 8.57
C TYR A 67 11.77 -3.94 9.00
N THR A 68 11.60 -2.67 9.21
CA THR A 68 10.31 -2.10 9.50
C THR A 68 9.93 -1.23 8.33
N TYR A 69 8.79 -1.53 7.72
CA TYR A 69 8.25 -0.70 6.66
C TYR A 69 7.24 0.23 7.28
N ILE A 70 7.44 1.53 7.09
CA ILE A 70 6.51 2.51 7.66
C ILE A 70 6.11 3.52 6.61
N LEU A 71 4.91 4.05 6.76
CA LEU A 71 4.45 5.11 5.89
C LEU A 71 5.12 6.41 6.29
N THR A 72 5.57 7.16 5.29
CA THR A 72 6.06 8.51 5.52
C THR A 72 4.88 9.42 5.76
N PRO A 73 5.10 10.62 6.31
CA PRO A 73 4.01 11.60 6.43
C PRO A 73 3.31 11.86 5.10
N GLN A 74 4.10 11.95 4.03
CA GLN A 74 3.53 12.11 2.69
C GLN A 74 2.67 10.91 2.33
N GLY A 75 3.14 9.70 2.65
CA GLY A 75 2.38 8.49 2.37
C GLY A 75 1.06 8.45 3.10
N ILE A 76 1.04 8.90 4.35
CA ILE A 76 -0.19 8.94 5.13
C ILE A 76 -1.20 9.90 4.49
N GLN A 77 -0.76 11.09 4.12
CA GLN A 77 -1.62 12.05 3.45
C GLN A 77 -2.16 11.52 2.13
N GLU A 78 -1.26 10.94 1.33
CA GLU A 78 -1.65 10.43 0.02
C GLU A 78 -2.58 9.23 0.13
N LYS A 79 -2.38 8.41 1.15
CA LYS A 79 -3.28 7.27 1.36
C LYS A 79 -4.72 7.75 1.53
N VAL A 80 -4.92 8.80 2.30
CA VAL A 80 -6.26 9.35 2.50
C VAL A 80 -6.83 9.87 1.18
N ALA A 81 -6.03 10.66 0.45
CA ALA A 81 -6.50 11.25 -0.81
C ALA A 81 -6.83 10.17 -1.84
N ILE A 82 -5.96 9.17 -1.95
CA ILE A 82 -6.16 8.09 -2.92
C ILE A 82 -7.35 7.24 -2.54
N THR A 83 -7.53 6.97 -1.25
CA THR A 83 -8.68 6.22 -0.78
C THR A 83 -9.98 6.92 -1.17
N LYS A 84 -10.02 8.23 -0.98
CA LYS A 84 -11.22 9.00 -1.35
C LYS A 84 -11.51 8.90 -2.84
N LYS A 85 -10.46 8.96 -3.66
CA LYS A 85 -10.63 8.80 -5.11
C LYS A 85 -11.23 7.45 -5.48
N PHE A 86 -10.73 6.40 -4.85
CA PHE A 86 -11.24 5.06 -5.14
C PHE A 86 -12.68 4.91 -4.67
N ILE A 87 -13.01 5.49 -3.53
CA ILE A 87 -14.39 5.45 -3.04
C ILE A 87 -15.32 6.11 -4.05
N LEU A 88 -14.95 7.29 -4.53
CA LEU A 88 -15.78 7.99 -5.51
C LEU A 88 -15.93 7.19 -6.80
N LYS A 89 -14.84 6.60 -7.27
CA LYS A 89 -14.87 5.79 -8.47
C LYS A 89 -15.79 4.59 -8.29
N LYS A 90 -15.68 3.90 -7.17
CA LYS A 90 -16.52 2.74 -6.92
C LYS A 90 -17.99 3.12 -6.73
N GLN A 91 -18.23 4.28 -6.15
CA GLN A 91 -19.60 4.77 -6.01
C GLN A 91 -20.22 4.99 -7.39
N LYS A 92 -19.46 5.59 -8.29
CA LYS A 92 -19.96 5.80 -9.65
C LYS A 92 -20.21 4.49 -10.36
N GLU A 93 -19.31 3.53 -10.19
CA GLU A 93 -19.48 2.21 -10.80
C GLU A 93 -20.71 1.51 -10.24
N TYR A 94 -20.91 1.63 -8.95
CA TYR A 94 -22.06 1.05 -8.29
C TYR A 94 -23.36 1.68 -8.83
N ASP A 95 -23.41 3.00 -8.89
CA ASP A 95 -24.58 3.71 -9.37
C ASP A 95 -24.91 3.35 -10.81
N LYS A 96 -23.86 3.22 -11.62
CA LYS A 96 -24.04 2.84 -13.02
C LYS A 96 -24.67 1.46 -13.14
N LEU A 97 -24.13 0.49 -12.41
CA LEU A 97 -24.68 -0.86 -12.45
C LEU A 97 -26.11 -0.90 -11.93
N LYS A 98 -26.36 -0.14 -10.88
CA LYS A 98 -27.69 -0.11 -10.30
C LYS A 98 -28.71 0.43 -11.31
N SER A 99 -28.31 1.38 -12.15
CA SER A 99 -29.20 1.94 -13.16
C SER A 99 -29.60 0.92 -14.22
N TYR A 100 -28.85 -0.17 -14.36
CA TYR A 100 -29.20 -1.20 -15.34
C TYR A 100 -30.43 -2.00 -14.94
N ILE A 101 -30.78 -2.01 -13.67
CA ILE A 101 -31.87 -2.82 -13.18
C ILE A 101 -33.06 -2.00 -12.66
N THR A 102 -33.02 -0.68 -12.84
CA THR A 102 -34.15 0.18 -12.42
C THR A 102 -34.90 0.79 -13.58
#